data_60df5158e345373a3526a2ccf35abd37
#
_entry.id   60df5158e345373a3526a2ccf35abd37
#
_cell.length_a   1.000
_cell.length_b   1.000
_cell.length_c   1.000
_cell.angle_alpha   90.00
_cell.angle_beta   90.00
_cell.angle_gamma   90.00
#
_symmetry.space_group_name_H-M   'P 1'
#
loop_
_entity.id
_entity.type
_entity.pdbx_description
1 polymer ?
#
loop_
_entity_poly.entity_id
_entity_poly.type
_entity_poly.pdbx_seq_one_letter_code
_entity_poly.pdbx_strand_id
1 'polypeptide(L)'
;MIALATGVDLVEIARFENLNPKIKERFLKRVFTPAELKESNGSMQHLAGKFAAKEAAAKALGCGIGKVNWRHLEILKSEDGKPVLSLHEQAMFMAEMHGWTSWSVSISHTQTLAMATVTALVEPPGAQR
;
A
#
# COMPACT_ATOMS: atom_id res chain seq x y z
N MET A 1 -23.58 -11.84 0.99
CA MET A 1 -23.48 -10.77 2.00
C MET A 1 -22.25 -9.91 1.70
N ILE A 2 -22.41 -8.61 1.66
CA ILE A 2 -21.31 -7.68 1.46
C ILE A 2 -20.69 -7.36 2.82
N ALA A 3 -19.39 -7.39 2.89
CA ALA A 3 -18.65 -7.05 4.09
C ALA A 3 -17.57 -6.00 3.75
N LEU A 4 -16.89 -5.53 4.75
CA LEU A 4 -15.78 -4.59 4.58
C LEU A 4 -14.51 -5.18 5.15
N ALA A 5 -13.40 -4.97 4.44
CA ALA A 5 -12.07 -5.26 4.97
C ALA A 5 -11.36 -3.92 5.12
N THR A 6 -10.67 -3.75 6.23
CA THR A 6 -9.96 -2.50 6.47
C THR A 6 -8.56 -2.78 6.99
N GLY A 7 -7.66 -1.87 6.70
CA GLY A 7 -6.32 -1.87 7.25
C GLY A 7 -5.86 -0.45 7.50
N VAL A 8 -5.03 -0.28 8.50
CA VAL A 8 -4.44 1.01 8.85
C VAL A 8 -2.99 0.81 9.26
N ASP A 9 -2.14 1.74 8.90
CA ASP A 9 -0.76 1.72 9.34
C ASP A 9 -0.25 3.12 9.60
N LEU A 10 0.68 3.23 10.52
CA LEU A 10 1.30 4.49 10.94
C LEU A 10 2.80 4.31 10.91
N VAL A 11 3.51 5.23 10.26
CA VAL A 11 4.95 5.13 10.03
C VAL A 11 5.64 6.42 10.46
N GLU A 12 6.72 6.29 11.21
CA GLU A 12 7.58 7.42 11.53
C GLU A 12 8.50 7.70 10.35
N ILE A 13 8.39 8.92 9.78
CA ILE A 13 9.15 9.30 8.59
C ILE A 13 10.66 9.24 8.84
N ALA A 14 11.09 9.56 10.04
CA ALA A 14 12.50 9.54 10.40
C ALA A 14 13.15 8.16 10.20
N ARG A 15 12.37 7.08 10.26
CA ARG A 15 12.91 5.73 10.03
C ARG A 15 13.45 5.58 8.62
N PHE A 16 12.83 6.24 7.65
CA PHE A 16 13.31 6.24 6.26
C PHE A 16 14.50 7.16 6.09
N GLU A 17 14.43 8.34 6.70
CA GLU A 17 15.46 9.36 6.55
C GLU A 17 16.79 8.95 7.17
N ASN A 18 16.74 8.19 8.26
CA ASN A 18 17.92 7.84 9.04
C ASN A 18 18.57 6.52 8.64
N LEU A 19 18.09 5.88 7.59
CA LEU A 19 18.73 4.65 7.10
C LEU A 19 20.09 4.95 6.49
N ASN A 20 21.04 4.03 6.71
CA ASN A 20 22.33 4.07 6.03
C ASN A 20 22.09 4.13 4.51
N PRO A 21 22.82 4.99 3.75
CA PRO A 21 22.54 5.16 2.32
C PRO A 21 22.51 3.89 1.49
N LYS A 22 23.40 2.92 1.75
CA LYS A 22 23.39 1.65 1.01
C LYS A 22 22.18 0.81 1.36
N ILE A 23 21.81 0.76 2.64
CA ILE A 23 20.63 0.04 3.09
C ILE A 23 19.39 0.71 2.57
N LYS A 24 19.33 2.05 2.59
CA LYS A 24 18.22 2.82 2.07
C LYS A 24 17.96 2.51 0.60
N GLU A 25 19.00 2.52 -0.23
CA GLU A 25 18.86 2.25 -1.65
C GLU A 25 18.26 0.87 -1.92
N ARG A 26 18.77 -0.15 -1.23
CA ARG A 26 18.25 -1.51 -1.38
C ARG A 26 16.82 -1.63 -0.90
N PHE A 27 16.52 -0.99 0.25
CA PHE A 27 15.18 -1.00 0.82
C PHE A 27 14.17 -0.37 -0.15
N LEU A 28 14.50 0.81 -0.68
CA LEU A 28 13.60 1.50 -1.60
C LEU A 28 13.34 0.69 -2.88
N LYS A 29 14.36 0.07 -3.44
CA LYS A 29 14.20 -0.77 -4.63
C LYS A 29 13.41 -2.04 -4.37
N ARG A 30 13.50 -2.56 -3.17
CA ARG A 30 12.79 -3.77 -2.79
C ARG A 30 11.31 -3.52 -2.55
N VAL A 31 10.99 -2.36 -1.98
CA VAL A 31 9.64 -2.04 -1.52
C VAL A 31 8.83 -1.32 -2.59
N PHE A 32 9.47 -0.43 -3.35
CA PHE A 32 8.75 0.45 -4.28
C PHE A 32 9.02 0.09 -5.73
N THR A 33 8.01 0.30 -6.57
CA THR A 33 8.18 0.16 -8.01
C THR A 33 8.95 1.37 -8.55
N PRO A 34 9.56 1.24 -9.75
CA PRO A 34 10.20 2.41 -10.38
C PRO A 34 9.24 3.59 -10.54
N ALA A 35 7.97 3.33 -10.85
CA ALA A 35 6.96 4.39 -11.00
C ALA A 35 6.71 5.11 -9.67
N GLU A 36 6.63 4.36 -8.57
CA GLU A 36 6.46 4.96 -7.24
C GLU A 36 7.65 5.84 -6.86
N LEU A 37 8.85 5.35 -7.13
CA LEU A 37 10.07 6.12 -6.83
C LEU A 37 10.15 7.40 -7.66
N LYS A 38 9.79 7.30 -8.92
CA LYS A 38 9.79 8.45 -9.82
C LYS A 38 8.77 9.50 -9.37
N GLU A 39 7.55 9.08 -9.05
CA GLU A 39 6.49 9.97 -8.61
C GLU A 39 6.86 10.69 -7.30
N SER A 40 7.51 9.97 -6.39
CA SER A 40 7.89 10.52 -5.09
C SER A 40 9.06 11.51 -5.18
N ASN A 41 9.86 11.44 -6.25
CA ASN A 41 10.93 12.38 -6.54
C ASN A 41 11.82 12.68 -5.32
N GLY A 42 12.23 11.64 -4.60
CA GLY A 42 13.13 11.77 -3.45
C GLY A 42 12.47 12.19 -2.14
N SER A 43 11.16 12.42 -2.13
CA SER A 43 10.46 12.81 -0.90
C SER A 43 10.25 11.61 0.02
N MET A 44 10.89 11.63 1.17
CA MET A 44 10.71 10.58 2.17
C MET A 44 9.30 10.60 2.77
N GLN A 45 8.67 11.77 2.83
CA GLN A 45 7.27 11.87 3.28
C GLN A 45 6.34 11.10 2.33
N HIS A 46 6.51 11.29 1.03
CA HIS A 46 5.70 10.58 0.04
C HIS A 46 5.94 9.08 0.09
N LEU A 47 7.21 8.68 0.19
CA LEU A 47 7.55 7.25 0.27
C LEU A 47 7.04 6.62 1.55
N ALA A 48 7.13 7.31 2.68
CA ALA A 48 6.59 6.81 3.94
C ALA A 48 5.07 6.63 3.86
N GLY A 49 4.38 7.56 3.21
CA GLY A 49 2.93 7.44 2.99
C GLY A 49 2.57 6.24 2.13
N LYS A 50 3.33 6.01 1.05
CA LYS A 50 3.13 4.84 0.20
C LYS A 50 3.45 3.55 0.95
N PHE A 51 4.49 3.56 1.77
CA PHE A 51 4.82 2.41 2.59
C PHE A 51 3.70 2.08 3.57
N ALA A 52 3.17 3.09 4.26
CA ALA A 52 2.03 2.91 5.16
C ALA A 52 0.82 2.33 4.40
N ALA A 53 0.58 2.79 3.17
CA ALA A 53 -0.51 2.29 2.34
C ALA A 53 -0.32 0.82 1.98
N LYS A 54 0.91 0.40 1.65
CA LYS A 54 1.21 -1.01 1.36
C LYS A 54 0.98 -1.89 2.59
N GLU A 55 1.42 -1.44 3.76
CA GLU A 55 1.19 -2.15 5.01
C GLU A 55 -0.30 -2.24 5.32
N ALA A 56 -1.03 -1.14 5.14
CA ALA A 56 -2.48 -1.11 5.37
C ALA A 56 -3.20 -2.08 4.42
N ALA A 57 -2.77 -2.13 3.15
CA ALA A 57 -3.34 -3.06 2.18
C ALA A 57 -3.11 -4.52 2.59
N ALA A 58 -1.90 -4.84 3.05
CA ALA A 58 -1.59 -6.19 3.51
C ALA A 58 -2.43 -6.58 4.72
N LYS A 59 -2.65 -5.65 5.64
CA LYS A 59 -3.52 -5.89 6.79
C LYS A 59 -4.96 -6.12 6.36
N ALA A 60 -5.46 -5.33 5.41
CA ALA A 60 -6.81 -5.49 4.89
C ALA A 60 -6.99 -6.84 4.18
N LEU A 61 -5.95 -7.32 3.50
CA LEU A 61 -5.94 -8.65 2.87
C LEU A 61 -5.86 -9.78 3.91
N GLY A 62 -5.59 -9.44 5.17
CA GLY A 62 -5.47 -10.45 6.23
C GLY A 62 -4.17 -11.23 6.17
N CYS A 63 -3.17 -10.72 5.47
CA CYS A 63 -1.87 -11.37 5.37
C CYS A 63 -0.79 -10.41 5.86
N GLY A 64 0.31 -10.96 6.35
CA GLY A 64 1.49 -10.16 6.61
C GLY A 64 2.29 -9.99 5.33
N ILE A 65 3.20 -9.02 5.33
CA ILE A 65 4.17 -8.92 4.26
C ILE A 65 5.04 -10.16 4.29
N GLY A 66 5.28 -10.76 3.15
CA GLY A 66 5.95 -12.05 3.01
C GLY A 66 5.14 -12.98 2.16
N LYS A 67 3.82 -12.88 2.21
CA LYS A 67 2.92 -13.60 1.31
C LYS A 67 2.63 -12.83 0.05
N VAL A 68 2.82 -11.51 0.07
CA VAL A 68 2.74 -10.67 -1.12
C VAL A 68 4.02 -9.86 -1.23
N ASN A 69 4.43 -9.59 -2.45
CA ASN A 69 5.57 -8.74 -2.71
C ASN A 69 5.11 -7.27 -2.54
N TRP A 70 5.90 -6.47 -1.85
CA TRP A 70 5.62 -5.05 -1.66
C TRP A 70 5.29 -4.33 -2.97
N ARG A 71 6.01 -4.68 -4.04
CA ARG A 71 5.86 -4.02 -5.34
C ARG A 71 4.56 -4.42 -6.05
N HIS A 72 3.91 -5.46 -5.58
CA HIS A 72 2.59 -5.86 -6.10
C HIS A 72 1.45 -5.03 -5.52
N LEU A 73 1.74 -4.22 -4.49
CA LEU A 73 0.81 -3.29 -3.88
C LEU A 73 1.24 -1.88 -4.29
N GLU A 74 0.88 -1.45 -5.48
CA GLU A 74 1.40 -0.21 -6.04
C GLU A 74 0.49 0.97 -5.78
N ILE A 75 1.07 2.07 -5.26
CA ILE A 75 0.33 3.28 -4.92
C ILE A 75 0.82 4.41 -5.82
N LEU A 76 -0.04 4.86 -6.73
CA LEU A 76 0.27 5.98 -7.61
C LEU A 76 -0.88 6.97 -7.57
N LYS A 77 -0.58 8.23 -7.85
CA LYS A 77 -1.62 9.26 -7.92
C LYS A 77 -2.38 9.16 -9.24
N SER A 78 -3.69 9.35 -9.16
CA SER A 78 -4.52 9.53 -10.35
C SER A 78 -4.32 10.95 -10.89
N GLU A 79 -4.95 11.25 -12.03
CA GLU A 79 -4.87 12.57 -12.65
C GLU A 79 -5.34 13.69 -11.72
N ASP A 80 -6.31 13.41 -10.86
CA ASP A 80 -6.82 14.40 -9.90
C ASP A 80 -6.04 14.43 -8.58
N GLY A 81 -4.90 13.73 -8.51
CA GLY A 81 -4.00 13.78 -7.36
C GLY A 81 -4.34 12.84 -6.21
N LYS A 82 -5.37 12.02 -6.35
CA LYS A 82 -5.72 11.05 -5.31
C LYS A 82 -4.86 9.79 -5.39
N PRO A 83 -4.47 9.21 -4.26
CA PRO A 83 -3.75 7.95 -4.29
C PRO A 83 -4.68 6.83 -4.77
N VAL A 84 -4.13 5.94 -5.60
CA VAL A 84 -4.84 4.77 -6.11
C VAL A 84 -4.00 3.54 -5.83
N LEU A 85 -4.60 2.52 -5.22
CA LEU A 85 -3.97 1.24 -4.98
C LEU A 85 -4.26 0.32 -6.16
N SER A 86 -3.20 -0.08 -6.86
CA SER A 86 -3.25 -1.08 -7.91
C SER A 86 -2.64 -2.37 -7.40
N LEU A 87 -3.35 -3.47 -7.57
CA LEU A 87 -2.89 -4.79 -7.14
C LEU A 87 -2.38 -5.57 -8.34
N HIS A 88 -1.20 -6.14 -8.20
CA HIS A 88 -0.55 -6.91 -9.27
C HIS A 88 -0.23 -8.32 -8.78
N GLU A 89 -0.13 -9.25 -9.73
CA GLU A 89 0.37 -10.61 -9.50
C GLU A 89 -0.27 -11.27 -8.27
N GLN A 90 0.55 -11.69 -7.32
CA GLN A 90 0.08 -12.42 -6.13
C GLN A 90 -0.91 -11.61 -5.29
N ALA A 91 -0.72 -10.31 -5.19
CA ALA A 91 -1.64 -9.46 -4.43
C ALA A 91 -3.04 -9.45 -5.07
N MET A 92 -3.11 -9.36 -6.39
CA MET A 92 -4.39 -9.41 -7.11
C MET A 92 -5.07 -10.76 -6.92
N PHE A 93 -4.30 -11.85 -7.02
CA PHE A 93 -4.81 -13.19 -6.77
C PHE A 93 -5.42 -13.31 -5.37
N MET A 94 -4.72 -12.80 -4.36
CA MET A 94 -5.21 -12.85 -2.98
C MET A 94 -6.48 -12.02 -2.80
N ALA A 95 -6.53 -10.84 -3.41
CA ALA A 95 -7.72 -10.00 -3.35
C ALA A 95 -8.93 -10.72 -3.94
N GLU A 96 -8.75 -11.36 -5.09
CA GLU A 96 -9.82 -12.14 -5.72
C GLU A 96 -10.28 -13.28 -4.83
N MET A 97 -9.34 -14.01 -4.24
CA MET A 97 -9.66 -15.13 -3.34
C MET A 97 -10.43 -14.67 -2.10
N HIS A 98 -10.14 -13.46 -1.62
CA HIS A 98 -10.82 -12.90 -0.45
C HIS A 98 -12.11 -12.17 -0.80
N GLY A 99 -12.47 -12.15 -2.09
CA GLY A 99 -13.73 -11.55 -2.52
C GLY A 99 -13.73 -10.03 -2.64
N TRP A 100 -12.56 -9.42 -2.79
CA TRP A 100 -12.47 -7.97 -2.98
C TRP A 100 -13.08 -7.57 -4.32
N THR A 101 -14.02 -6.65 -4.29
CA THR A 101 -14.68 -6.16 -5.51
C THR A 101 -14.36 -4.72 -5.82
N SER A 102 -14.08 -3.93 -4.80
CA SER A 102 -13.70 -2.53 -4.95
C SER A 102 -12.89 -2.13 -3.74
N TRP A 103 -11.94 -1.23 -3.90
CA TRP A 103 -11.12 -0.78 -2.79
C TRP A 103 -10.65 0.65 -3.00
N SER A 104 -10.29 1.29 -1.91
CA SER A 104 -9.71 2.62 -1.95
C SER A 104 -8.67 2.78 -0.87
N VAL A 105 -7.81 3.77 -1.04
CA VAL A 105 -6.73 4.08 -0.11
C VAL A 105 -6.78 5.57 0.21
N SER A 106 -6.46 5.89 1.46
CA SER A 106 -6.30 7.27 1.89
C SER A 106 -4.98 7.41 2.63
N ILE A 107 -4.27 8.50 2.39
CA ILE A 107 -2.96 8.76 2.99
C ILE A 107 -2.97 10.15 3.60
N SER A 108 -2.42 10.26 4.80
CA SER A 108 -2.25 11.55 5.48
C SER A 108 -0.87 11.58 6.12
N HIS A 109 -0.30 12.76 6.24
CA HIS A 109 0.99 12.89 6.92
C HIS A 109 1.13 14.22 7.63
N THR A 110 1.98 14.21 8.64
CA THR A 110 2.49 15.41 9.30
C THR A 110 3.97 15.52 8.95
N GLN A 111 4.70 16.39 9.63
CA GLN A 111 6.15 16.46 9.44
C GLN A 111 6.87 15.20 9.91
N THR A 112 6.31 14.47 10.87
CA THR A 112 6.97 13.33 11.51
C THR A 112 6.34 11.98 11.24
N LEU A 113 5.05 11.96 10.89
CA LEU A 113 4.30 10.72 10.74
C LEU A 113 3.58 10.65 9.40
N ALA A 114 3.50 9.44 8.85
CA ALA A 114 2.64 9.14 7.71
C ALA A 114 1.66 8.05 8.13
N MET A 115 0.42 8.17 7.67
CA MET A 115 -0.62 7.22 7.99
C MET A 115 -1.40 6.89 6.71
N ALA A 116 -1.86 5.65 6.61
CA ALA A 116 -2.71 5.26 5.50
C ALA A 116 -3.79 4.31 5.98
N THR A 117 -4.93 4.36 5.29
CA THR A 117 -6.01 3.39 5.46
C THR A 117 -6.36 2.79 4.12
N VAL A 118 -6.71 1.52 4.13
CA VAL A 118 -7.24 0.83 2.95
C VAL A 118 -8.57 0.22 3.35
N THR A 119 -9.58 0.42 2.52
CA THR A 119 -10.90 -0.16 2.72
C THR A 119 -11.31 -0.88 1.45
N ALA A 120 -11.83 -2.08 1.60
CA ALA A 120 -12.29 -2.88 0.48
C ALA A 120 -13.71 -3.37 0.73
N LEU A 121 -14.51 -3.38 -0.33
CA LEU A 121 -15.79 -4.09 -0.33
C LEU A 121 -15.49 -5.56 -0.61
N VAL A 122 -16.04 -6.42 0.21
CA VAL A 122 -15.78 -7.85 0.13
C VAL A 122 -17.09 -8.58 -0.12
N GLU A 123 -17.09 -9.37 -1.18
CA GLU A 123 -18.20 -10.23 -1.50
C GLU A 123 -17.65 -11.65 -1.67
N PRO A 124 -17.99 -12.57 -0.77
CA PRO A 124 -17.40 -13.90 -0.82
C PRO A 124 -17.62 -14.55 -2.20
N PRO A 125 -16.63 -15.29 -2.72
CA PRO A 125 -16.70 -15.83 -4.09
C PRO A 125 -17.98 -16.62 -4.40
N GLY A 126 -18.54 -17.32 -3.45
CA GLY A 126 -19.78 -18.08 -3.65
C GLY A 126 -21.04 -17.22 -3.71
N ALA A 127 -20.99 -15.97 -3.30
CA ALA A 127 -22.14 -15.07 -3.22
C ALA A 127 -22.36 -14.24 -4.46
N GLN A 128 -21.47 -14.33 -5.44
CA GLN A 128 -21.48 -13.51 -6.65
C GLN A 128 -22.21 -14.15 -7.82
N ARG A 129 -23.04 -15.07 -7.57
CA ARG A 129 -23.75 -15.80 -8.64
C ARG A 129 -25.12 -15.23 -8.93
#